data_cad61711e2897eaa0786654b81a1320c
#
_entry.id   cad61711e2897eaa0786654b81a1320c
#
_cell.length_a   1.000
_cell.length_b   1.000
_cell.length_c   1.000
_cell.angle_alpha   90.00
_cell.angle_beta   90.00
_cell.angle_gamma   90.00
#
_symmetry.space_group_name_H-M   'P 1'
#
loop_
_entity.id
_entity.type
_entity.pdbx_description
1 polymer ?
#
loop_
_entity_poly.entity_id
_entity_poly.type
_entity_poly.pdbx_seq_one_letter_code
_entity_poly.pdbx_strand_id
1 'polypeptide(L)'
;VEGLPFPSANREEKNSPSTSSGQAGFGGETGALAFQHGFAIHCLEWDAVHEGAVVHALSVVTAALLASSHRAGGSDPEAFLTALAIGVDIASGLGVAATGPMRFFRPATAGVIGASLAVARLEGMSRAQMADILGLAYSFAGGTMQAHVEASIALPLQIGRAAQAAVQAVDLVRAGLNGPHDVVEGPFGYSALIEPLDLARYAPGAPWRISEVSIKPFPSGRASHGALGALQ
;
A
#
# COMPACT_ATOMS: atom_id res chain seq x y z
N VAL A 1 2.40 23.88 28.50
CA VAL A 1 2.16 22.42 28.42
C VAL A 1 3.25 21.77 29.23
N GLU A 2 2.96 21.46 30.49
CA GLU A 2 3.88 20.84 31.46
C GLU A 2 3.79 19.31 31.38
N GLY A 3 4.94 18.71 31.58
CA GLY A 3 5.39 17.36 31.49
C GLY A 3 4.49 16.20 31.91
N LEU A 4 4.43 15.20 31.02
CA LEU A 4 4.06 13.84 31.39
C LEU A 4 5.32 13.06 31.78
N PRO A 5 5.35 12.40 32.96
CA PRO A 5 6.50 11.61 33.38
C PRO A 5 6.53 10.25 32.68
N PHE A 6 7.67 9.94 32.05
CA PHE A 6 7.96 8.57 31.61
C PHE A 6 8.38 7.72 32.81
N PRO A 7 7.90 6.48 32.96
CA PRO A 7 8.35 5.59 34.01
C PRO A 7 9.80 5.13 33.75
N SER A 8 10.64 5.26 34.77
CA SER A 8 12.01 4.77 34.78
C SER A 8 12.04 3.24 34.75
N ALA A 9 12.73 2.67 33.74
CA ALA A 9 12.95 1.24 33.64
C ALA A 9 14.03 0.80 34.66
N ASN A 10 13.64 0.04 35.66
CA ASN A 10 14.57 -0.76 36.46
C ASN A 10 15.04 -1.96 35.63
N ARG A 11 16.33 -2.02 35.35
CA ARG A 11 16.99 -3.21 34.79
C ARG A 11 17.16 -4.25 35.89
N GLU A 12 16.46 -5.36 35.80
CA GLU A 12 16.91 -6.64 36.38
C GLU A 12 17.38 -7.53 35.23
N GLU A 13 18.68 -7.77 35.18
CA GLU A 13 19.30 -8.78 34.33
C GLU A 13 18.87 -10.17 34.83
N LYS A 14 18.05 -10.89 34.04
CA LYS A 14 17.88 -12.34 34.15
C LYS A 14 18.36 -13.01 32.88
N ASN A 15 19.41 -13.84 33.03
CA ASN A 15 19.93 -14.79 32.09
C ASN A 15 18.83 -15.48 31.29
N SER A 16 18.81 -15.30 29.97
CA SER A 16 17.99 -16.05 29.03
C SER A 16 18.88 -16.91 28.13
N PRO A 17 18.50 -18.18 27.89
CA PRO A 17 19.25 -19.03 26.97
C PRO A 17 19.18 -18.51 25.55
N SER A 18 20.31 -18.57 24.86
CA SER A 18 20.48 -18.22 23.46
C SER A 18 19.58 -19.09 22.57
N THR A 19 18.44 -18.58 22.14
CA THR A 19 17.74 -19.07 20.98
C THR A 19 17.94 -18.05 19.85
N SER A 20 18.74 -18.42 18.88
CA SER A 20 18.84 -17.73 17.61
C SER A 20 17.57 -17.97 16.77
N SER A 21 16.45 -17.42 17.20
CA SER A 21 15.26 -17.22 16.39
C SER A 21 15.18 -15.73 16.08
N GLY A 22 15.37 -15.39 14.81
CA GLY A 22 15.48 -14.03 14.34
C GLY A 22 14.39 -13.13 14.94
N GLN A 23 14.82 -12.06 15.57
CA GLN A 23 13.96 -10.91 15.83
C GLN A 23 13.58 -10.29 14.47
N ALA A 24 12.55 -10.88 13.84
CA ALA A 24 11.82 -10.21 12.78
C ALA A 24 11.07 -9.06 13.46
N GLY A 25 11.65 -7.88 13.51
CA GLY A 25 10.91 -6.67 13.82
C GLY A 25 9.72 -6.55 12.86
N PHE A 26 8.63 -5.94 13.31
CA PHE A 26 7.41 -5.78 12.50
C PHE A 26 7.74 -5.24 11.11
N GLY A 27 7.50 -6.06 10.06
CA GLY A 27 7.91 -5.78 8.69
C GLY A 27 9.35 -6.17 8.34
N GLY A 28 10.29 -6.24 9.27
CA GLY A 28 11.65 -6.75 9.14
C GLY A 28 12.28 -6.65 7.74
N GLU A 29 13.00 -7.70 7.35
CA GLU A 29 13.62 -7.80 6.01
C GLU A 29 12.59 -7.79 4.88
N THR A 30 11.42 -8.42 5.07
CA THR A 30 10.34 -8.43 4.08
C THR A 30 9.79 -7.03 3.81
N GLY A 31 9.58 -6.23 4.87
CA GLY A 31 9.16 -4.85 4.72
C GLY A 31 10.22 -3.98 4.04
N ALA A 32 11.52 -4.20 4.34
CA ALA A 32 12.61 -3.51 3.67
C ALA A 32 12.67 -3.87 2.17
N LEU A 33 12.47 -5.14 1.83
CA LEU A 33 12.42 -5.61 0.45
C LEU A 33 11.22 -5.02 -0.31
N ALA A 34 10.04 -4.98 0.32
CA ALA A 34 8.85 -4.33 -0.26
C ALA A 34 9.09 -2.84 -0.54
N PHE A 35 9.75 -2.14 0.38
CA PHE A 35 10.16 -0.74 0.19
C PHE A 35 11.07 -0.59 -1.03
N GLN A 36 12.12 -1.40 -1.12
CA GLN A 36 13.09 -1.34 -2.22
C GLN A 36 12.42 -1.60 -3.57
N HIS A 37 11.59 -2.64 -3.65
CA HIS A 37 10.83 -2.94 -4.86
C HIS A 37 9.89 -1.80 -5.27
N GLY A 38 9.11 -1.26 -4.33
CA GLY A 38 8.17 -0.18 -4.61
C GLY A 38 8.87 1.09 -5.10
N PHE A 39 9.97 1.47 -4.44
CA PHE A 39 10.79 2.58 -4.87
C PHE A 39 11.35 2.35 -6.28
N ALA A 40 11.96 1.19 -6.53
CA ALA A 40 12.58 0.87 -7.81
C ALA A 40 11.58 0.81 -8.97
N ILE A 41 10.38 0.27 -8.74
CA ILE A 41 9.32 0.19 -9.77
C ILE A 41 8.86 1.58 -10.20
N HIS A 42 8.75 2.54 -9.25
CA HIS A 42 8.20 3.86 -9.54
C HIS A 42 9.24 4.94 -9.87
N CYS A 43 10.50 4.76 -9.53
CA CYS A 43 11.53 5.83 -9.56
C CYS A 43 11.78 6.43 -10.96
N LEU A 44 11.43 5.73 -12.03
CA LEU A 44 11.56 6.20 -13.42
C LEU A 44 10.24 6.67 -14.04
N GLU A 45 9.13 6.70 -13.29
CA GLU A 45 7.81 7.06 -13.82
C GLU A 45 7.38 6.21 -15.04
N TRP A 46 7.89 4.99 -15.17
CA TRP A 46 7.58 4.07 -16.28
C TRP A 46 6.58 2.98 -15.90
N ASP A 47 6.18 2.98 -14.68
CA ASP A 47 5.20 2.05 -14.15
C ASP A 47 3.80 2.34 -14.66
N ALA A 48 3.02 1.28 -14.76
CA ALA A 48 1.66 1.33 -15.27
C ALA A 48 0.73 2.19 -14.40
N VAL A 49 -0.31 2.75 -15.00
CA VAL A 49 -1.28 3.63 -14.32
C VAL A 49 -2.71 3.27 -14.71
N HIS A 50 -3.62 3.25 -13.75
CA HIS A 50 -5.05 3.29 -14.03
C HIS A 50 -5.46 4.75 -14.18
N GLU A 51 -5.68 5.20 -15.43
CA GLU A 51 -5.85 6.63 -15.75
C GLU A 51 -7.09 7.22 -15.08
N GLY A 52 -8.23 6.54 -15.16
CA GLY A 52 -9.47 7.02 -14.53
C GLY A 52 -9.42 7.13 -13.01
N ALA A 53 -8.61 6.31 -12.36
CA ALA A 53 -8.38 6.35 -10.92
C ALA A 53 -7.22 7.28 -10.51
N VAL A 54 -6.31 7.58 -11.43
CA VAL A 54 -5.03 8.26 -11.17
C VAL A 54 -4.24 7.51 -10.08
N VAL A 55 -4.08 6.19 -10.27
CA VAL A 55 -3.41 5.31 -9.30
C VAL A 55 -2.41 4.40 -9.99
N HIS A 56 -1.20 4.34 -9.44
CA HIS A 56 -0.16 3.37 -9.81
C HIS A 56 -0.29 2.11 -8.94
N ALA A 57 -1.46 1.46 -9.01
CA ALA A 57 -1.80 0.35 -8.11
C ALA A 57 -0.83 -0.83 -8.26
N LEU A 58 -0.45 -1.17 -9.50
CA LEU A 58 0.50 -2.26 -9.77
C LEU A 58 1.83 -2.06 -9.04
N SER A 59 2.31 -0.83 -8.89
CA SER A 59 3.61 -0.55 -8.27
C SER A 59 3.65 -0.96 -6.79
N VAL A 60 2.65 -0.56 -6.03
CA VAL A 60 2.57 -0.88 -4.60
C VAL A 60 2.21 -2.34 -4.37
N VAL A 61 1.19 -2.84 -5.09
CA VAL A 61 0.68 -4.20 -4.90
C VAL A 61 1.72 -5.23 -5.31
N THR A 62 2.36 -5.06 -6.49
CA THR A 62 3.42 -5.98 -6.94
C THR A 62 4.59 -6.00 -5.98
N ALA A 63 5.05 -4.83 -5.52
CA ALA A 63 6.18 -4.73 -4.59
C ALA A 63 5.92 -5.50 -3.29
N ALA A 64 4.74 -5.32 -2.70
CA ALA A 64 4.36 -6.01 -1.46
C ALA A 64 4.20 -7.52 -1.66
N LEU A 65 3.55 -7.94 -2.75
CA LEU A 65 3.35 -9.36 -3.07
C LEU A 65 4.66 -10.08 -3.39
N LEU A 66 5.59 -9.46 -4.13
CA LEU A 66 6.91 -10.03 -4.41
C LEU A 66 7.70 -10.26 -3.12
N ALA A 67 7.69 -9.28 -2.21
CA ALA A 67 8.35 -9.42 -0.93
C ALA A 67 7.72 -10.51 -0.05
N SER A 68 6.38 -10.58 -0.02
CA SER A 68 5.64 -11.64 0.68
C SER A 68 5.92 -13.03 0.08
N SER A 69 5.88 -13.17 -1.24
CA SER A 69 6.23 -14.40 -1.94
C SER A 69 7.68 -14.82 -1.66
N HIS A 70 8.62 -13.88 -1.67
CA HIS A 70 10.03 -14.16 -1.37
C HIS A 70 10.21 -14.75 0.02
N ARG A 71 9.58 -14.17 1.06
CA ARG A 71 9.67 -14.69 2.45
C ARG A 71 9.09 -16.09 2.61
N ALA A 72 8.13 -16.45 1.76
CA ALA A 72 7.52 -17.78 1.75
C ALA A 72 8.32 -18.82 0.93
N GLY A 73 9.44 -18.43 0.30
CA GLY A 73 10.21 -19.28 -0.60
C GLY A 73 9.55 -19.48 -1.96
N GLY A 74 8.59 -18.64 -2.32
CA GLY A 74 7.78 -18.70 -3.54
C GLY A 74 6.28 -18.72 -3.24
N SER A 75 5.47 -18.57 -4.28
CA SER A 75 4.02 -18.69 -4.21
C SER A 75 3.47 -19.36 -5.45
N ASP A 76 2.31 -19.97 -5.33
CA ASP A 76 1.58 -20.47 -6.49
C ASP A 76 1.27 -19.32 -7.46
N PRO A 77 1.57 -19.44 -8.76
CA PRO A 77 1.36 -18.36 -9.74
C PRO A 77 -0.09 -17.89 -9.84
N GLU A 78 -1.05 -18.82 -9.78
CA GLU A 78 -2.48 -18.45 -9.85
C GLU A 78 -2.93 -17.71 -8.60
N ALA A 79 -2.50 -18.15 -7.43
CA ALA A 79 -2.78 -17.45 -6.18
C ALA A 79 -2.15 -16.05 -6.16
N PHE A 80 -0.91 -15.89 -6.68
CA PHE A 80 -0.25 -14.60 -6.81
C PHE A 80 -1.00 -13.65 -7.73
N LEU A 81 -1.36 -14.11 -8.95
CA LEU A 81 -2.09 -13.29 -9.92
C LEU A 81 -3.49 -12.92 -9.43
N THR A 82 -4.16 -13.83 -8.72
CA THR A 82 -5.44 -13.54 -8.08
C THR A 82 -5.30 -12.45 -7.03
N ALA A 83 -4.31 -12.55 -6.15
CA ALA A 83 -4.05 -11.53 -5.13
C ALA A 83 -3.67 -10.19 -5.76
N LEU A 84 -2.87 -10.21 -6.82
CA LEU A 84 -2.50 -9.01 -7.59
C LEU A 84 -3.74 -8.32 -8.16
N ALA A 85 -4.62 -9.07 -8.83
CA ALA A 85 -5.84 -8.53 -9.41
C ALA A 85 -6.75 -7.90 -8.35
N ILE A 86 -6.94 -8.57 -7.21
CA ILE A 86 -7.73 -8.07 -6.07
C ILE A 86 -7.14 -6.76 -5.54
N GLY A 87 -5.83 -6.72 -5.28
CA GLY A 87 -5.19 -5.51 -4.75
C GLY A 87 -5.26 -4.32 -5.69
N VAL A 88 -5.07 -4.56 -6.99
CA VAL A 88 -5.19 -3.52 -8.03
C VAL A 88 -6.63 -3.04 -8.13
N ASP A 89 -7.61 -3.95 -8.08
CA ASP A 89 -9.04 -3.60 -8.13
C ASP A 89 -9.44 -2.70 -6.96
N ILE A 90 -9.02 -3.05 -5.74
CA ILE A 90 -9.31 -2.27 -4.53
C ILE A 90 -8.67 -0.87 -4.61
N ALA A 91 -7.37 -0.80 -4.90
CA ALA A 91 -6.66 0.48 -4.94
C ALA A 91 -7.19 1.40 -6.05
N SER A 92 -7.44 0.85 -7.25
CA SER A 92 -8.01 1.60 -8.36
C SER A 92 -9.49 1.94 -8.11
N GLY A 93 -10.23 1.05 -7.45
CA GLY A 93 -11.63 1.28 -7.07
C GLY A 93 -11.80 2.49 -6.14
N LEU A 94 -10.92 2.63 -5.13
CA LEU A 94 -10.90 3.83 -4.28
C LEU A 94 -10.61 5.10 -5.11
N GLY A 95 -9.69 5.02 -6.07
CA GLY A 95 -9.41 6.15 -6.97
C GLY A 95 -10.58 6.50 -7.90
N VAL A 96 -11.33 5.51 -8.40
CA VAL A 96 -12.55 5.74 -9.22
C VAL A 96 -13.67 6.34 -8.38
N ALA A 97 -13.79 5.91 -7.11
CA ALA A 97 -14.77 6.45 -6.19
C ALA A 97 -14.47 7.89 -5.74
N ALA A 98 -13.23 8.35 -5.88
CA ALA A 98 -12.82 9.68 -5.45
C ALA A 98 -13.54 10.79 -6.22
N THR A 99 -14.04 11.80 -5.50
CA THR A 99 -14.80 12.94 -6.05
C THR A 99 -14.15 14.30 -5.79
N GLY A 100 -13.09 14.31 -4.96
CA GLY A 100 -12.38 15.52 -4.57
C GLY A 100 -11.04 15.71 -5.27
N PRO A 101 -10.38 16.85 -5.02
CA PRO A 101 -9.03 17.09 -5.51
C PRO A 101 -8.03 16.21 -4.79
N MET A 102 -7.07 15.65 -5.53
CA MET A 102 -6.02 14.80 -4.99
C MET A 102 -5.01 15.64 -4.17
N ARG A 103 -5.18 15.67 -2.86
CA ARG A 103 -4.28 16.33 -1.91
C ARG A 103 -3.19 15.40 -1.40
N PHE A 104 -3.57 14.15 -1.15
CA PHE A 104 -2.67 13.06 -0.85
C PHE A 104 -2.24 12.36 -2.14
N PHE A 105 -1.07 11.75 -2.11
CA PHE A 105 -0.60 10.94 -3.22
C PHE A 105 -1.38 9.62 -3.25
N ARG A 106 -2.47 9.61 -4.00
CA ARG A 106 -3.43 8.49 -4.06
C ARG A 106 -2.78 7.15 -4.35
N PRO A 107 -1.74 7.03 -5.23
CA PRO A 107 -1.01 5.77 -5.38
C PRO A 107 -0.47 5.20 -4.07
N ALA A 108 -0.08 6.01 -3.11
CA ALA A 108 0.36 5.54 -1.80
C ALA A 108 -0.82 5.28 -0.85
N THR A 109 -1.80 6.20 -0.74
CA THR A 109 -2.89 6.07 0.23
C THR A 109 -3.91 5.00 -0.13
N ALA A 110 -4.31 4.87 -1.39
CA ALA A 110 -5.14 3.77 -1.86
C ALA A 110 -4.31 2.48 -2.05
N GLY A 111 -3.06 2.64 -2.50
CA GLY A 111 -2.15 1.52 -2.75
C GLY A 111 -1.84 0.71 -1.50
N VAL A 112 -1.61 1.35 -0.34
CA VAL A 112 -1.37 0.61 0.91
C VAL A 112 -2.56 -0.27 1.29
N ILE A 113 -3.79 0.20 1.07
CA ILE A 113 -5.02 -0.56 1.34
C ILE A 113 -5.11 -1.77 0.39
N GLY A 114 -5.00 -1.54 -0.92
CA GLY A 114 -5.04 -2.63 -1.90
C GLY A 114 -3.92 -3.66 -1.69
N ALA A 115 -2.70 -3.20 -1.46
CA ALA A 115 -1.55 -4.07 -1.26
C ALA A 115 -1.65 -4.90 0.02
N SER A 116 -2.12 -4.34 1.13
CA SER A 116 -2.27 -5.09 2.39
C SER A 116 -3.30 -6.21 2.27
N LEU A 117 -4.44 -5.93 1.61
CA LEU A 117 -5.46 -6.95 1.38
C LEU A 117 -5.02 -8.01 0.35
N ALA A 118 -4.19 -7.63 -0.64
CA ALA A 118 -3.55 -8.56 -1.55
C ALA A 118 -2.59 -9.50 -0.82
N VAL A 119 -1.70 -8.97 0.02
CA VAL A 119 -0.79 -9.79 0.86
C VAL A 119 -1.59 -10.68 1.79
N ALA A 120 -2.61 -10.14 2.47
CA ALA A 120 -3.50 -10.91 3.33
C ALA A 120 -4.16 -12.09 2.58
N ARG A 121 -4.61 -11.86 1.35
CA ARG A 121 -5.21 -12.89 0.51
C ARG A 121 -4.19 -13.97 0.12
N LEU A 122 -2.98 -13.56 -0.30
CA LEU A 122 -1.90 -14.47 -0.68
C LEU A 122 -1.47 -15.35 0.50
N GLU A 123 -1.41 -14.78 1.70
CA GLU A 123 -0.97 -15.46 2.92
C GLU A 123 -2.09 -16.17 3.69
N GLY A 124 -3.30 -16.25 3.10
CA GLY A 124 -4.41 -17.03 3.64
C GLY A 124 -5.02 -16.47 4.94
N MET A 125 -4.94 -15.15 5.16
CA MET A 125 -5.56 -14.51 6.32
C MET A 125 -7.09 -14.66 6.27
N SER A 126 -7.71 -14.86 7.42
CA SER A 126 -9.16 -14.99 7.54
C SER A 126 -9.90 -13.67 7.26
N ARG A 127 -11.19 -13.76 6.95
CA ARG A 127 -12.04 -12.57 6.73
C ARG A 127 -12.04 -11.61 7.92
N ALA A 128 -12.04 -12.13 9.14
CA ALA A 128 -11.97 -11.29 10.35
C ALA A 128 -10.64 -10.53 10.42
N GLN A 129 -9.53 -11.23 10.17
CA GLN A 129 -8.21 -10.61 10.13
C GLN A 129 -8.07 -9.58 9.01
N MET A 130 -8.74 -9.77 7.86
CA MET A 130 -8.72 -8.78 6.78
C MET A 130 -9.35 -7.45 7.19
N ALA A 131 -10.37 -7.44 8.07
CA ALA A 131 -10.94 -6.21 8.62
C ALA A 131 -9.93 -5.45 9.48
N ASP A 132 -9.21 -6.17 10.36
CA ASP A 132 -8.13 -5.58 11.17
C ASP A 132 -6.97 -5.07 10.30
N ILE A 133 -6.57 -5.84 9.27
CA ILE A 133 -5.53 -5.45 8.33
C ILE A 133 -5.91 -4.18 7.58
N LEU A 134 -7.15 -4.06 7.12
CA LEU A 134 -7.67 -2.85 6.49
C LEU A 134 -7.53 -1.64 7.42
N GLY A 135 -7.90 -1.82 8.69
CA GLY A 135 -7.79 -0.78 9.71
C GLY A 135 -6.37 -0.32 9.98
N LEU A 136 -5.43 -1.27 10.10
CA LEU A 136 -4.01 -0.94 10.29
C LEU A 136 -3.40 -0.34 9.03
N ALA A 137 -3.74 -0.84 7.83
CA ALA A 137 -3.29 -0.28 6.57
C ALA A 137 -3.74 1.19 6.40
N TYR A 138 -5.00 1.48 6.77
CA TYR A 138 -5.49 2.86 6.79
C TYR A 138 -4.71 3.74 7.77
N SER A 139 -4.36 3.23 8.94
CA SER A 139 -3.57 3.97 9.94
C SER A 139 -2.15 4.31 9.44
N PHE A 140 -1.66 3.60 8.43
CA PHE A 140 -0.38 3.87 7.76
C PHE A 140 -0.53 4.69 6.47
N ALA A 141 -1.75 4.99 6.03
CA ALA A 141 -1.99 5.73 4.81
C ALA A 141 -1.40 7.14 4.92
N GLY A 142 -0.54 7.50 3.99
CA GLY A 142 0.16 8.77 4.03
C GLY A 142 0.82 9.10 2.69
N GLY A 143 1.50 10.25 2.68
CA GLY A 143 2.10 10.80 1.49
C GLY A 143 1.21 11.83 0.80
N THR A 144 1.80 12.98 0.44
CA THR A 144 1.08 14.11 -0.13
C THR A 144 1.56 14.43 -1.54
N MET A 145 0.79 15.25 -2.26
CA MET A 145 1.18 15.73 -3.59
C MET A 145 2.32 16.75 -3.57
N GLN A 146 2.81 17.17 -2.39
CA GLN A 146 3.90 18.14 -2.30
C GLN A 146 5.18 17.64 -2.99
N ALA A 147 5.49 16.34 -2.84
CA ALA A 147 6.65 15.74 -3.51
C ALA A 147 6.54 15.80 -5.04
N HIS A 148 5.31 15.69 -5.59
CA HIS A 148 5.06 15.82 -7.02
C HIS A 148 5.25 17.27 -7.50
N VAL A 149 4.70 18.24 -6.76
CA VAL A 149 4.80 19.67 -7.08
C VAL A 149 6.25 20.16 -7.10
N GLU A 150 7.07 19.64 -6.18
CA GLU A 150 8.48 20.03 -6.05
C GLU A 150 9.44 19.14 -6.86
N ALA A 151 8.94 18.19 -7.62
CA ALA A 151 9.76 17.19 -8.34
C ALA A 151 10.78 16.48 -7.43
N SER A 152 10.35 16.19 -6.20
CA SER A 152 11.20 15.57 -5.18
C SER A 152 11.27 14.05 -5.35
N ILE A 153 12.45 13.48 -5.07
CA ILE A 153 12.68 12.02 -4.98
C ILE A 153 11.81 11.36 -3.87
N ALA A 154 11.17 12.16 -3.03
CA ALA A 154 10.20 11.66 -2.07
C ALA A 154 8.95 11.05 -2.75
N LEU A 155 8.68 11.33 -4.02
CA LEU A 155 7.53 10.74 -4.72
C LEU A 155 7.62 9.21 -4.80
N PRO A 156 8.65 8.58 -5.41
CA PRO A 156 8.81 7.13 -5.40
C PRO A 156 9.03 6.55 -4.00
N LEU A 157 9.59 7.32 -3.06
CA LEU A 157 9.71 6.90 -1.68
C LEU A 157 8.34 6.62 -1.04
N GLN A 158 7.30 7.39 -1.38
CA GLN A 158 5.94 7.17 -0.86
C GLN A 158 5.38 5.81 -1.34
N ILE A 159 5.70 5.37 -2.56
CA ILE A 159 5.33 4.03 -3.07
C ILE A 159 6.04 2.94 -2.27
N GLY A 160 7.34 3.06 -2.07
CA GLY A 160 8.11 2.11 -1.24
C GLY A 160 7.55 2.01 0.18
N ARG A 161 7.25 3.15 0.81
CA ARG A 161 6.65 3.19 2.16
C ARG A 161 5.27 2.53 2.20
N ALA A 162 4.43 2.74 1.20
CA ALA A 162 3.12 2.11 1.11
C ALA A 162 3.24 0.57 1.00
N ALA A 163 4.15 0.07 0.17
CA ALA A 163 4.41 -1.36 0.03
C ALA A 163 4.95 -1.97 1.33
N GLN A 164 5.88 -1.31 2.00
CA GLN A 164 6.39 -1.71 3.31
C GLN A 164 5.27 -1.77 4.35
N ALA A 165 4.48 -0.72 4.44
CA ALA A 165 3.38 -0.60 5.40
C ALA A 165 2.30 -1.66 5.18
N ALA A 166 2.06 -2.06 3.91
CA ALA A 166 1.14 -3.14 3.58
C ALA A 166 1.57 -4.48 4.19
N VAL A 167 2.85 -4.84 4.07
CA VAL A 167 3.43 -6.04 4.71
C VAL A 167 3.35 -5.91 6.24
N GLN A 168 3.70 -4.75 6.79
CA GLN A 168 3.64 -4.51 8.23
C GLN A 168 2.24 -4.66 8.81
N ALA A 169 1.19 -4.19 8.12
CA ALA A 169 -0.20 -4.35 8.56
C ALA A 169 -0.58 -5.82 8.72
N VAL A 170 -0.19 -6.67 7.78
CA VAL A 170 -0.42 -8.13 7.86
C VAL A 170 0.35 -8.76 9.01
N ASP A 171 1.61 -8.40 9.19
CA ASP A 171 2.46 -8.95 10.26
C ASP A 171 1.95 -8.56 11.65
N LEU A 172 1.47 -7.33 11.82
CA LEU A 172 0.90 -6.86 13.09
C LEU A 172 -0.36 -7.63 13.45
N VAL A 173 -1.28 -7.86 12.49
CA VAL A 173 -2.48 -8.67 12.76
C VAL A 173 -2.13 -10.12 13.02
N ARG A 174 -1.14 -10.69 12.33
CA ARG A 174 -0.62 -12.03 12.62
C ARG A 174 -0.05 -12.13 14.03
N ALA A 175 0.54 -11.05 14.55
CA ALA A 175 1.02 -10.95 15.91
C ALA A 175 -0.09 -10.69 16.95
N GLY A 176 -1.34 -10.60 16.54
CA GLY A 176 -2.50 -10.46 17.41
C GLY A 176 -2.96 -9.02 17.67
N LEU A 177 -2.44 -8.04 16.91
CA LEU A 177 -2.96 -6.67 16.97
C LEU A 177 -4.25 -6.56 16.17
N ASN A 178 -5.19 -5.74 16.65
CA ASN A 178 -6.41 -5.39 15.94
C ASN A 178 -6.32 -3.99 15.35
N GLY A 179 -7.14 -3.72 14.32
CA GLY A 179 -7.29 -2.42 13.69
C GLY A 179 -8.70 -1.83 13.87
N PRO A 180 -8.88 -0.53 13.65
CA PRO A 180 -10.21 0.07 13.59
C PRO A 180 -10.97 -0.44 12.34
N HIS A 181 -12.30 -0.60 12.43
CA HIS A 181 -13.09 -1.20 11.34
C HIS A 181 -13.85 -0.19 10.46
N ASP A 182 -14.27 0.94 11.02
CA ASP A 182 -15.00 1.96 10.27
C ASP A 182 -14.06 2.99 9.62
N VAL A 183 -13.10 2.48 8.84
CA VAL A 183 -12.00 3.29 8.30
C VAL A 183 -12.25 3.85 6.90
N VAL A 184 -13.35 3.50 6.25
CA VAL A 184 -13.70 4.04 4.94
C VAL A 184 -14.66 5.21 5.07
N GLU A 185 -15.79 5.04 5.74
CA GLU A 185 -16.88 6.01 5.82
C GLU A 185 -17.04 6.64 7.22
N GLY A 186 -16.31 6.15 8.23
CA GLY A 186 -16.37 6.69 9.59
C GLY A 186 -15.97 8.16 9.68
N PRO A 187 -16.26 8.83 10.81
CA PRO A 187 -16.02 10.26 10.97
C PRO A 187 -14.56 10.68 10.85
N PHE A 188 -13.64 9.73 11.05
CA PHE A 188 -12.19 9.90 10.85
C PHE A 188 -11.65 8.91 9.81
N GLY A 189 -12.53 8.42 8.92
CA GLY A 189 -12.17 7.46 7.87
C GLY A 189 -11.58 8.12 6.63
N TYR A 190 -11.24 7.29 5.66
CA TYR A 190 -10.62 7.68 4.40
C TYR A 190 -11.41 8.76 3.66
N SER A 191 -12.75 8.57 3.56
CA SER A 191 -13.63 9.50 2.87
C SER A 191 -13.68 10.88 3.52
N ALA A 192 -13.57 10.94 4.85
CA ALA A 192 -13.63 12.19 5.59
C ALA A 192 -12.30 12.95 5.60
N LEU A 193 -11.17 12.24 5.73
CA LEU A 193 -9.87 12.88 6.00
C LEU A 193 -8.91 12.87 4.81
N ILE A 194 -8.91 11.84 3.98
CA ILE A 194 -7.97 11.74 2.86
C ILE A 194 -8.59 12.29 1.59
N GLU A 195 -9.74 11.75 1.17
CA GLU A 195 -10.38 12.15 -0.07
C GLU A 195 -11.86 11.76 -0.07
N PRO A 196 -12.79 12.69 -0.38
CA PRO A 196 -14.22 12.36 -0.46
C PRO A 196 -14.49 11.26 -1.49
N LEU A 197 -15.26 10.25 -1.10
CA LEU A 197 -15.59 9.09 -1.93
C LEU A 197 -17.11 9.04 -2.21
N ASP A 198 -17.45 8.71 -3.45
CA ASP A 198 -18.76 8.20 -3.84
C ASP A 198 -18.61 6.70 -4.15
N LEU A 199 -18.89 5.86 -3.16
CA LEU A 199 -18.73 4.41 -3.27
C LEU A 199 -19.68 3.78 -4.30
N ALA A 200 -20.76 4.46 -4.71
CA ALA A 200 -21.63 3.99 -5.79
C ALA A 200 -20.88 3.91 -7.14
N ARG A 201 -19.82 4.67 -7.31
CA ARG A 201 -18.93 4.62 -8.47
C ARG A 201 -17.98 3.41 -8.46
N TYR A 202 -17.78 2.81 -7.30
CA TYR A 202 -17.06 1.56 -7.14
C TYR A 202 -18.05 0.40 -7.30
N ALA A 203 -18.24 -0.06 -8.54
CA ALA A 203 -19.05 -1.25 -8.83
C ALA A 203 -18.19 -2.50 -8.69
N PRO A 204 -18.35 -3.30 -7.62
CA PRO A 204 -17.63 -4.55 -7.50
C PRO A 204 -18.09 -5.55 -8.56
N GLY A 205 -17.16 -6.26 -9.18
CA GLY A 205 -17.46 -7.49 -9.92
C GLY A 205 -17.52 -7.41 -11.44
N ALA A 206 -17.17 -6.29 -12.10
CA ALA A 206 -17.03 -6.30 -13.56
C ALA A 206 -16.28 -5.07 -14.10
N PRO A 207 -15.60 -5.17 -15.17
CA PRO A 207 -14.40 -5.98 -15.35
C PRO A 207 -13.34 -5.64 -14.28
N TRP A 208 -12.44 -6.56 -14.00
CA TRP A 208 -11.34 -6.29 -13.06
C TRP A 208 -10.53 -5.08 -13.54
N ARG A 209 -10.32 -4.08 -12.67
CA ARG A 209 -9.61 -2.82 -13.00
C ARG A 209 -8.16 -3.01 -13.41
N ILE A 210 -7.58 -4.18 -13.12
CA ILE A 210 -6.25 -4.52 -13.65
C ILE A 210 -6.24 -4.56 -15.20
N SER A 211 -7.37 -4.89 -15.85
CA SER A 211 -7.49 -4.88 -17.31
C SER A 211 -7.63 -3.46 -17.91
N GLU A 212 -7.88 -2.47 -17.07
CA GLU A 212 -8.02 -1.05 -17.45
C GLU A 212 -6.72 -0.26 -17.22
N VAL A 213 -5.66 -0.94 -16.76
CA VAL A 213 -4.37 -0.29 -16.51
C VAL A 213 -3.63 -0.04 -17.83
N SER A 214 -3.17 1.18 -18.01
CA SER A 214 -2.37 1.59 -19.17
C SER A 214 -0.89 1.32 -18.96
N ILE A 215 -0.22 0.75 -19.97
CA ILE A 215 1.24 0.64 -20.03
C ILE A 215 1.79 1.92 -20.64
N LYS A 216 2.76 2.55 -19.98
CA LYS A 216 3.36 3.79 -20.43
C LYS A 216 4.40 3.53 -21.53
N PRO A 217 4.32 4.20 -22.70
CA PRO A 217 5.36 4.12 -23.72
C PRO A 217 6.60 4.97 -23.40
N PHE A 218 6.49 5.94 -22.46
CA PHE A 218 7.58 6.85 -22.08
C PHE A 218 7.79 6.84 -20.57
N PRO A 219 9.05 6.96 -20.09
CA PRO A 219 9.38 7.09 -18.66
C PRO A 219 9.09 8.52 -18.17
N SER A 220 7.82 8.86 -18.05
CA SER A 220 7.38 10.20 -17.64
C SER A 220 5.96 10.18 -17.08
N GLY A 221 5.55 11.27 -16.45
CA GLY A 221 4.15 11.49 -16.06
C GLY A 221 3.21 11.40 -17.26
N ARG A 222 2.07 10.73 -17.09
CA ARG A 222 1.13 10.43 -18.19
C ARG A 222 0.67 11.68 -18.98
N ALA A 223 0.57 12.83 -18.31
CA ALA A 223 0.15 14.09 -18.92
C ALA A 223 1.09 14.57 -20.07
N SER A 224 2.37 14.17 -20.06
CA SER A 224 3.33 14.56 -21.10
C SER A 224 3.31 13.66 -22.34
N HIS A 225 2.64 12.49 -22.30
CA HIS A 225 2.73 11.47 -23.36
C HIS A 225 2.15 11.95 -24.69
N GLY A 226 1.09 12.77 -24.69
CA GLY A 226 0.54 13.34 -25.92
C GLY A 226 1.55 14.21 -26.66
N ALA A 227 2.28 15.06 -25.94
CA ALA A 227 3.33 15.87 -26.51
C ALA A 227 4.52 15.04 -27.01
N LEU A 228 4.97 14.05 -26.20
CA LEU A 228 6.07 13.17 -26.58
C LEU A 228 5.74 12.32 -27.81
N GLY A 229 4.52 11.81 -27.91
CA GLY A 229 4.08 11.06 -29.08
C GLY A 229 3.94 11.92 -30.36
N ALA A 230 3.66 13.22 -30.22
CA ALA A 230 3.62 14.14 -31.35
C ALA A 230 5.00 14.54 -31.87
N LEU A 231 6.08 14.30 -31.13
CA LEU A 231 7.46 14.58 -31.50
C LEU A 231 8.16 13.40 -32.20
N GLN A 232 7.55 12.22 -32.23
CA GLN A 232 8.05 11.01 -32.93
C GLN A 232 7.52 10.94 -34.35
#